data_e0a2c82843561282e0a8ce9fa2c19388
#
_entry.id   e0a2c82843561282e0a8ce9fa2c19388
#
_cell.length_a   1.000
_cell.length_b   1.000
_cell.length_c   1.000
_cell.angle_alpha   90.00
_cell.angle_beta   90.00
_cell.angle_gamma   90.00
#
_symmetry.space_group_name_H-M   'P 1'
#
loop_
_entity.id
_entity.type
_entity.pdbx_description
1 polymer ?
#
loop_
_entity_poly.entity_id
_entity_poly.type
_entity_poly.pdbx_seq_one_letter_code
_entity_poly.pdbx_strand_id
1 'polypeptide(L)'
;MKNSFPLAQKMLPEIYSTVDMIMKGRPLLVLLLFAASAVILAGMYYAATREGTTTRQDKWAGVLSDLDACSRRKHVKSAQYDHFAGIARQEREHDAERLFRAMAHAERLQEYNCANAIVRLGGRYAPPEHVTVFRGTTDDNLRRSIDFARRPREGLHADDIERALQSGNRYAAQVGGQAVLGRQ
;
A
#
# COMPACT_ATOMS: atom_id res chain seq x y z
N MET A 1 -14.09 -46.10 -24.04
CA MET A 1 -13.37 -44.93 -24.57
C MET A 1 -11.89 -45.30 -24.66
N LYS A 2 -11.40 -45.68 -25.84
CA LYS A 2 -10.03 -46.16 -26.08
C LYS A 2 -9.23 -45.09 -26.82
N ASN A 3 -8.24 -44.65 -26.16
CA ASN A 3 -7.02 -43.94 -26.47
C ASN A 3 -6.62 -43.70 -27.92
N SER A 4 -6.59 -42.43 -28.29
CA SER A 4 -6.06 -41.92 -29.53
C SER A 4 -4.69 -41.25 -29.26
N PHE A 5 -3.62 -41.99 -29.05
CA PHE A 5 -2.25 -41.49 -29.11
C PHE A 5 -1.25 -42.44 -29.78
N PRO A 6 -1.52 -42.92 -31.01
CA PRO A 6 -0.54 -43.74 -31.69
C PRO A 6 0.60 -42.95 -32.38
N LEU A 7 0.41 -41.63 -32.62
CA LEU A 7 1.43 -40.81 -33.32
C LEU A 7 2.62 -40.43 -32.44
N ALA A 8 2.38 -40.14 -31.15
CA ALA A 8 3.45 -39.78 -30.24
C ALA A 8 4.44 -40.93 -29.98
N GLN A 9 3.92 -42.16 -29.93
CA GLN A 9 4.73 -43.38 -29.65
C GLN A 9 5.62 -43.81 -30.84
N LYS A 10 5.27 -43.37 -32.06
CA LYS A 10 6.03 -43.69 -33.27
C LYS A 10 7.12 -42.66 -33.57
N MET A 11 6.99 -41.42 -33.10
CA MET A 11 7.94 -40.34 -33.30
C MET A 11 9.02 -40.28 -32.22
N LEU A 12 8.79 -40.83 -31.05
CA LEU A 12 9.75 -40.82 -29.93
C LEU A 12 11.12 -41.46 -30.30
N PRO A 13 11.22 -42.64 -30.98
CA PRO A 13 12.55 -43.21 -31.28
C PRO A 13 13.32 -42.38 -32.30
N GLU A 14 12.69 -41.76 -33.29
CA GLU A 14 13.35 -40.91 -34.25
C GLU A 14 13.89 -39.62 -33.61
N ILE A 15 13.14 -39.02 -32.69
CA ILE A 15 13.58 -37.86 -31.94
C ILE A 15 14.82 -38.21 -31.08
N TYR A 16 14.76 -39.35 -30.37
CA TYR A 16 15.90 -39.81 -29.56
C TYR A 16 17.15 -40.10 -30.39
N SER A 17 17.00 -40.72 -31.57
CA SER A 17 18.11 -40.97 -32.49
C SER A 17 18.76 -39.68 -33.02
N THR A 18 17.95 -38.70 -33.35
CA THR A 18 18.40 -37.38 -33.83
C THR A 18 19.13 -36.59 -32.73
N VAL A 19 18.57 -36.62 -31.51
CA VAL A 19 19.20 -35.96 -30.35
C VAL A 19 20.51 -36.63 -29.99
N ASP A 20 20.62 -37.99 -30.05
CA ASP A 20 21.84 -38.73 -29.74
C ASP A 20 22.94 -38.48 -30.78
N MET A 21 22.58 -38.31 -32.05
CA MET A 21 23.48 -37.94 -33.13
C MET A 21 24.07 -36.54 -32.97
N ILE A 22 23.20 -35.57 -32.55
CA ILE A 22 23.63 -34.18 -32.31
C ILE A 22 24.52 -34.11 -31.06
N MET A 23 24.21 -34.87 -30.02
CA MET A 23 24.97 -34.89 -28.76
C MET A 23 26.36 -35.49 -28.92
N LYS A 24 26.54 -36.53 -29.74
CA LYS A 24 27.84 -37.16 -29.99
C LYS A 24 28.80 -36.29 -30.81
N GLY A 25 28.25 -35.41 -31.68
CA GLY A 25 29.08 -34.60 -32.56
C GLY A 25 29.54 -33.25 -32.01
N ARG A 26 28.77 -32.61 -31.15
CA ARG A 26 29.02 -31.23 -30.66
C ARG A 26 28.42 -30.97 -29.28
N PRO A 27 28.90 -31.59 -28.20
CA PRO A 27 28.32 -31.44 -26.87
C PRO A 27 28.37 -29.99 -26.39
N LEU A 28 29.38 -29.23 -26.79
CA LEU A 28 29.51 -27.80 -26.44
C LEU A 28 28.35 -26.95 -27.02
N LEU A 29 27.94 -27.24 -28.25
CA LEU A 29 26.89 -26.51 -28.96
C LEU A 29 25.51 -26.77 -28.33
N VAL A 30 25.25 -27.99 -27.89
CA VAL A 30 24.02 -28.37 -27.17
C VAL A 30 23.96 -27.65 -25.82
N LEU A 31 25.07 -27.60 -25.10
CA LEU A 31 25.17 -26.93 -23.80
C LEU A 31 24.96 -25.42 -23.92
N LEU A 32 25.50 -24.79 -24.98
CA LEU A 32 25.27 -23.37 -25.30
C LEU A 32 23.79 -23.08 -25.63
N LEU A 33 23.11 -23.95 -26.35
CA LEU A 33 21.69 -23.80 -26.68
C LEU A 33 20.81 -23.92 -25.43
N PHE A 34 21.12 -24.84 -24.52
CA PHE A 34 20.42 -24.93 -23.22
C PHE A 34 20.68 -23.71 -22.36
N ALA A 35 21.90 -23.21 -22.27
CA ALA A 35 22.22 -22.00 -21.55
C ALA A 35 21.49 -20.78 -22.12
N ALA A 36 21.47 -20.62 -23.44
CA ALA A 36 20.75 -19.54 -24.11
C ALA A 36 19.22 -19.62 -23.85
N SER A 37 18.63 -20.79 -23.92
CA SER A 37 17.19 -20.97 -23.65
C SER A 37 16.84 -20.65 -22.18
N ALA A 38 17.68 -21.04 -21.23
CA ALA A 38 17.52 -20.72 -19.81
C ALA A 38 17.59 -19.21 -19.55
N VAL A 39 18.50 -18.49 -20.20
CA VAL A 39 18.60 -17.02 -20.10
C VAL A 39 17.37 -16.33 -20.68
N ILE A 40 16.86 -16.80 -21.83
CA ILE A 40 15.66 -16.27 -22.46
C ILE A 40 14.44 -16.49 -21.55
N LEU A 41 14.25 -17.68 -21.00
CA LEU A 41 13.16 -18.00 -20.10
C LEU A 41 13.24 -17.17 -18.79
N ALA A 42 14.42 -17.02 -18.22
CA ALA A 42 14.63 -16.17 -17.05
C ALA A 42 14.34 -14.70 -17.36
N GLY A 43 14.73 -14.20 -18.53
CA GLY A 43 14.43 -12.86 -19.02
C GLY A 43 12.92 -12.63 -19.20
N MET A 44 12.22 -13.58 -19.82
CA MET A 44 10.75 -13.51 -19.99
C MET A 44 10.02 -13.56 -18.64
N TYR A 45 10.45 -14.41 -17.72
CA TYR A 45 9.89 -14.46 -16.36
C TYR A 45 10.10 -13.15 -15.61
N TYR A 46 11.30 -12.57 -15.69
CA TYR A 46 11.62 -11.28 -15.06
C TYR A 46 10.81 -10.14 -15.67
N ALA A 47 10.66 -10.09 -16.99
CA ALA A 47 9.84 -9.08 -17.67
C ALA A 47 8.37 -9.21 -17.27
N ALA A 48 7.80 -10.41 -17.29
CA ALA A 48 6.40 -10.66 -16.93
C ALA A 48 6.10 -10.28 -15.46
N THR A 49 7.04 -10.57 -14.54
CA THR A 49 6.87 -10.19 -13.13
C THR A 49 6.99 -8.67 -12.93
N ARG A 50 7.85 -8.01 -13.70
CA ARG A 50 8.04 -6.55 -13.63
C ARG A 50 6.86 -5.78 -14.22
N GLU A 51 6.31 -6.20 -15.36
CA GLU A 51 5.13 -5.58 -15.97
C GLU A 51 3.88 -5.73 -15.08
N GLY A 52 3.68 -6.91 -14.47
CA GLY A 52 2.57 -7.12 -13.53
C GLY A 52 2.62 -6.20 -12.31
N THR A 53 3.83 -5.85 -11.84
CA THR A 53 4.01 -4.96 -10.69
C THR A 53 3.78 -3.50 -11.06
N THR A 54 4.26 -3.06 -12.23
CA THR A 54 4.12 -1.68 -12.71
C THR A 54 2.64 -1.36 -13.00
N THR A 55 1.94 -2.22 -13.71
CA THR A 55 0.51 -2.04 -14.06
C THR A 55 -0.38 -2.01 -12.81
N ARG A 56 -0.04 -2.79 -11.78
CA ARG A 56 -0.78 -2.79 -10.50
C ARG A 56 -0.55 -1.50 -9.72
N GLN A 57 0.67 -1.00 -9.71
CA GLN A 57 1.03 0.24 -9.00
C GLN A 57 0.41 1.47 -9.67
N ASP A 58 0.37 1.53 -11.01
CA ASP A 58 -0.29 2.59 -11.76
C ASP A 58 -1.80 2.62 -11.51
N LYS A 59 -2.43 1.45 -11.45
CA LYS A 59 -3.87 1.33 -11.15
C LYS A 59 -4.24 1.93 -9.78
N TRP A 60 -3.35 1.84 -8.81
CA TRP A 60 -3.60 2.29 -7.44
C TRP A 60 -2.96 3.64 -7.10
N ALA A 61 -2.27 4.29 -8.05
CA ALA A 61 -1.52 5.51 -7.81
C ALA A 61 -2.35 6.62 -7.15
N GLY A 62 -3.57 6.87 -7.63
CA GLY A 62 -4.48 7.85 -7.04
C GLY A 62 -4.89 7.48 -5.61
N VAL A 63 -5.26 6.21 -5.38
CA VAL A 63 -5.66 5.71 -4.05
C VAL A 63 -4.48 5.77 -3.07
N LEU A 64 -3.28 5.43 -3.51
CA LEU A 64 -2.06 5.52 -2.70
C LEU A 64 -1.75 6.96 -2.31
N SER A 65 -1.90 7.91 -3.24
CA SER A 65 -1.73 9.35 -2.97
C SER A 65 -2.74 9.85 -1.92
N ASP A 66 -4.01 9.48 -2.04
CA ASP A 66 -5.07 9.88 -1.10
C ASP A 66 -4.82 9.31 0.31
N LEU A 67 -4.40 8.03 0.39
CA LEU A 67 -4.04 7.38 1.65
C LEU A 67 -2.78 7.99 2.28
N ASP A 68 -1.76 8.32 1.50
CA ASP A 68 -0.55 8.99 1.99
C ASP A 68 -0.89 10.38 2.56
N ALA A 69 -1.65 11.17 1.82
CA ALA A 69 -2.11 12.48 2.28
C ALA A 69 -2.96 12.36 3.57
N CYS A 70 -3.83 11.34 3.66
CA CYS A 70 -4.59 11.04 4.88
C CYS A 70 -3.66 10.70 6.05
N SER A 71 -2.73 9.77 5.86
CA SER A 71 -1.79 9.34 6.91
C SER A 71 -0.97 10.52 7.45
N ARG A 72 -0.43 11.35 6.56
CA ARG A 72 0.34 12.55 6.95
C ARG A 72 -0.48 13.54 7.76
N ARG A 73 -1.74 13.81 7.36
CA ARG A 73 -2.63 14.69 8.13
C ARG A 73 -2.93 14.11 9.51
N LYS A 74 -3.13 12.80 9.63
CA LYS A 74 -3.37 12.13 10.91
C LYS A 74 -2.14 12.18 11.81
N HIS A 75 -0.96 12.00 11.24
CA HIS A 75 0.32 12.17 11.95
C HIS A 75 0.45 13.56 12.56
N VAL A 76 0.26 14.59 11.75
CA VAL A 76 0.34 16.00 12.21
C VAL A 76 -0.69 16.27 13.31
N LYS A 77 -1.93 15.79 13.16
CA LYS A 77 -2.98 15.99 14.18
C LYS A 77 -2.67 15.26 15.47
N SER A 78 -2.16 14.04 15.41
CA SER A 78 -1.78 13.29 16.63
C SER A 78 -0.67 14.01 17.39
N ALA A 79 0.36 14.48 16.70
CA ALA A 79 1.43 15.25 17.30
C ALA A 79 0.93 16.60 17.91
N GLN A 80 -0.01 17.26 17.23
CA GLN A 80 -0.64 18.48 17.72
C GLN A 80 -1.41 18.22 19.02
N TYR A 81 -2.21 17.18 19.09
CA TYR A 81 -2.98 16.83 20.30
C TYR A 81 -2.09 16.34 21.44
N ASP A 82 -0.98 15.63 21.15
CA ASP A 82 0.00 15.29 22.18
C ASP A 82 0.64 16.55 22.78
N HIS A 83 0.94 17.54 21.94
CA HIS A 83 1.45 18.82 22.41
C HIS A 83 0.41 19.55 23.28
N PHE A 84 -0.85 19.60 22.87
CA PHE A 84 -1.93 20.19 23.64
C PHE A 84 -2.13 19.49 24.99
N ALA A 85 -2.04 18.16 25.02
CA ALA A 85 -2.09 17.40 26.27
C ALA A 85 -0.95 17.78 27.22
N GLY A 86 0.25 18.02 26.66
CA GLY A 86 1.41 18.50 27.44
C GLY A 86 1.17 19.86 28.08
N ILE A 87 0.57 20.82 27.33
CA ILE A 87 0.21 22.15 27.86
C ILE A 87 -0.86 22.03 28.95
N ALA A 88 -1.94 21.29 28.67
CA ALA A 88 -3.02 21.09 29.65
C ALA A 88 -2.50 20.49 30.97
N ARG A 89 -1.55 19.54 30.88
CA ARG A 89 -0.88 18.99 32.06
C ARG A 89 -0.10 20.04 32.85
N GLN A 90 0.65 20.93 32.16
CA GLN A 90 1.41 22.01 32.79
C GLN A 90 0.47 23.01 33.49
N GLU A 91 -0.68 23.29 32.88
CA GLU A 91 -1.70 24.19 33.42
C GLU A 91 -2.61 23.51 34.46
N ARG A 92 -2.40 22.22 34.76
CA ARG A 92 -3.19 21.38 35.68
C ARG A 92 -4.65 21.17 35.25
N GLU A 93 -4.95 21.31 33.98
CA GLU A 93 -6.23 21.07 33.36
C GLU A 93 -6.39 19.57 33.00
N HIS A 94 -6.62 18.73 34.00
CA HIS A 94 -6.56 17.28 33.87
C HIS A 94 -7.61 16.69 32.93
N ASP A 95 -8.80 17.30 32.84
CA ASP A 95 -9.86 16.86 31.94
C ASP A 95 -9.49 17.13 30.48
N ALA A 96 -8.93 18.32 30.22
CA ALA A 96 -8.42 18.67 28.90
C ALA A 96 -7.21 17.81 28.51
N GLU A 97 -6.31 17.50 29.46
CA GLU A 97 -5.20 16.57 29.22
C GLU A 97 -5.74 15.21 28.75
N ARG A 98 -6.71 14.64 29.48
CA ARG A 98 -7.30 13.33 29.12
C ARG A 98 -7.97 13.37 27.75
N LEU A 99 -8.72 14.43 27.46
CA LEU A 99 -9.37 14.63 26.18
C LEU A 99 -8.34 14.66 25.04
N PHE A 100 -7.31 15.50 25.14
CA PHE A 100 -6.30 15.63 24.09
C PHE A 100 -5.51 14.34 23.90
N ARG A 101 -5.20 13.58 24.96
CA ARG A 101 -4.59 12.25 24.85
C ARG A 101 -5.46 11.27 24.09
N ALA A 102 -6.77 11.26 24.38
CA ALA A 102 -7.73 10.40 23.67
C ALA A 102 -7.81 10.77 22.18
N MET A 103 -7.85 12.08 21.86
CA MET A 103 -7.84 12.57 20.49
C MET A 103 -6.54 12.20 19.76
N ALA A 104 -5.38 12.37 20.39
CA ALA A 104 -4.09 11.96 19.83
C ALA A 104 -4.05 10.46 19.53
N HIS A 105 -4.56 9.65 20.44
CA HIS A 105 -4.63 8.19 20.26
C HIS A 105 -5.54 7.82 19.08
N ALA A 106 -6.70 8.43 18.97
CA ALA A 106 -7.63 8.18 17.87
C ALA A 106 -7.01 8.54 16.50
N GLU A 107 -6.31 9.68 16.41
CA GLU A 107 -5.64 10.08 15.15
C GLU A 107 -4.48 9.13 14.80
N ARG A 108 -3.70 8.65 15.78
CA ARG A 108 -2.65 7.62 15.56
C ARG A 108 -3.22 6.31 15.05
N LEU A 109 -4.34 5.87 15.59
CA LEU A 109 -4.97 4.63 15.14
C LEU A 109 -5.44 4.75 13.68
N GLN A 110 -5.99 5.92 13.30
CA GLN A 110 -6.39 6.18 11.92
C GLN A 110 -5.17 6.30 10.97
N GLU A 111 -4.08 6.95 11.41
CA GLU A 111 -2.81 6.98 10.68
C GLU A 111 -2.31 5.56 10.41
N TYR A 112 -2.26 4.73 11.44
CA TYR A 112 -1.84 3.33 11.33
C TYR A 112 -2.69 2.54 10.33
N ASN A 113 -4.01 2.72 10.35
CA ASN A 113 -4.91 2.04 9.41
C ASN A 113 -4.65 2.47 7.95
N CYS A 114 -4.47 3.79 7.70
CA CYS A 114 -4.14 4.29 6.37
C CYS A 114 -2.75 3.83 5.92
N ALA A 115 -1.74 3.86 6.80
CA ALA A 115 -0.38 3.39 6.50
C ALA A 115 -0.36 1.89 6.16
N ASN A 116 -1.09 1.06 6.91
CA ASN A 116 -1.25 -0.35 6.59
C ASN A 116 -1.93 -0.59 5.23
N ALA A 117 -2.91 0.24 4.88
CA ALA A 117 -3.55 0.15 3.57
C ALA A 117 -2.54 0.44 2.44
N ILE A 118 -1.70 1.47 2.60
CA ILE A 118 -0.62 1.78 1.66
C ILE A 118 0.30 0.57 1.46
N VAL A 119 0.78 -0.04 2.55
CA VAL A 119 1.67 -1.20 2.48
C VAL A 119 1.00 -2.39 1.80
N ARG A 120 -0.26 -2.70 2.11
CA ARG A 120 -1.02 -3.77 1.46
C ARG A 120 -1.24 -3.56 -0.03
N LEU A 121 -1.26 -2.32 -0.49
CA LEU A 121 -1.35 -1.96 -1.90
C LEU A 121 0.03 -1.93 -2.61
N GLY A 122 1.10 -2.28 -1.90
CA GLY A 122 2.46 -2.30 -2.43
C GLY A 122 3.16 -0.94 -2.40
N GLY A 123 2.57 0.06 -1.73
CA GLY A 123 3.18 1.36 -1.51
C GLY A 123 4.10 1.39 -0.28
N ARG A 124 4.67 2.56 -0.02
CA ARG A 124 5.49 2.83 1.18
C ARG A 124 4.97 4.10 1.84
N TYR A 125 4.89 4.08 3.15
CA TYR A 125 4.58 5.26 3.96
C TYR A 125 5.77 5.57 4.86
N ALA A 126 6.14 6.86 4.91
CA ALA A 126 7.07 7.40 5.88
C ALA A 126 6.41 8.63 6.53
N PRO A 127 6.26 8.66 7.86
CA PRO A 127 5.72 9.81 8.55
C PRO A 127 6.64 11.04 8.34
N PRO A 128 6.11 12.27 8.40
CA PRO A 128 6.90 13.49 8.39
C PRO A 128 7.90 13.51 9.55
N GLU A 129 9.16 13.81 9.26
CA GLU A 129 10.21 13.93 10.29
C GLU A 129 9.99 15.14 11.21
N HIS A 130 9.42 16.21 10.66
CA HIS A 130 9.17 17.44 11.38
C HIS A 130 7.70 17.82 11.31
N VAL A 131 7.12 18.07 12.48
CA VAL A 131 5.75 18.55 12.61
C VAL A 131 5.75 19.89 13.32
N THR A 132 5.24 20.92 12.64
CA THR A 132 4.99 22.21 13.26
C THR A 132 3.70 22.13 14.07
N VAL A 133 3.80 22.40 15.38
CA VAL A 133 2.64 22.40 16.28
C VAL A 133 2.28 23.83 16.68
N PHE A 134 0.99 24.08 16.79
CA PHE A 134 0.50 25.34 17.35
C PHE A 134 0.77 25.36 18.85
N ARG A 135 1.17 26.54 19.36
CA ARG A 135 1.44 26.76 20.78
C ARG A 135 0.46 27.80 21.30
N GLY A 136 -0.29 27.46 22.35
CA GLY A 136 -1.28 28.31 23.01
C GLY A 136 -1.64 27.72 24.37
N THR A 137 -2.44 28.44 25.12
CA THR A 137 -3.02 27.97 26.40
C THR A 137 -3.97 26.81 26.15
N THR A 138 -4.37 26.12 27.21
CA THR A 138 -5.39 25.03 27.12
C THR A 138 -6.69 25.54 26.52
N ASP A 139 -7.16 26.75 26.90
CA ASP A 139 -8.38 27.34 26.34
C ASP A 139 -8.23 27.63 24.83
N ASP A 140 -7.11 28.21 24.41
CA ASP A 140 -6.80 28.43 22.99
C ASP A 140 -6.79 27.12 22.21
N ASN A 141 -6.22 26.08 22.79
CA ASN A 141 -6.11 24.76 22.18
C ASN A 141 -7.48 24.08 22.06
N LEU A 142 -8.35 24.22 23.05
CA LEU A 142 -9.73 23.72 23.02
C LEU A 142 -10.53 24.46 21.93
N ARG A 143 -10.50 25.79 21.89
CA ARG A 143 -11.17 26.61 20.87
C ARG A 143 -10.73 26.21 19.47
N ARG A 144 -9.42 26.10 19.27
CA ARG A 144 -8.85 25.67 17.99
C ARG A 144 -9.30 24.27 17.60
N SER A 145 -9.39 23.35 18.54
CA SER A 145 -9.86 21.98 18.27
C SER A 145 -11.32 21.95 17.84
N ILE A 146 -12.16 22.81 18.47
CA ILE A 146 -13.57 22.98 18.08
C ILE A 146 -13.65 23.57 16.66
N ASP A 147 -12.87 24.58 16.35
CA ASP A 147 -12.85 25.18 15.01
C ASP A 147 -12.41 24.19 13.93
N PHE A 148 -11.41 23.36 14.23
CA PHE A 148 -11.01 22.27 13.35
C PHE A 148 -12.14 21.24 13.13
N ALA A 149 -12.92 20.92 14.18
CA ALA A 149 -14.03 20.00 14.06
C ALA A 149 -15.20 20.58 13.24
N ARG A 150 -15.36 21.90 13.24
CA ARG A 150 -16.44 22.61 12.52
C ARG A 150 -16.13 22.84 11.03
N ARG A 151 -14.83 22.83 10.64
CA ARG A 151 -14.47 23.03 9.23
C ARG A 151 -14.96 21.87 8.39
N PRO A 152 -15.40 22.15 7.13
CA PRO A 152 -15.68 21.08 6.18
C PRO A 152 -14.47 20.14 6.12
N ARG A 153 -14.73 18.85 6.15
CA ARG A 153 -13.71 17.83 6.35
C ARG A 153 -12.72 17.80 5.19
N GLU A 154 -11.51 18.30 5.42
CA GLU A 154 -10.33 17.99 4.61
C GLU A 154 -9.87 16.56 4.98
N GLY A 155 -10.66 15.57 4.63
CA GLY A 155 -10.38 14.16 4.86
C GLY A 155 -10.42 13.41 3.55
N LEU A 156 -10.37 12.08 3.60
CA LEU A 156 -10.84 11.28 2.48
C LEU A 156 -12.28 11.70 2.22
N HIS A 157 -12.48 12.46 1.15
CA HIS A 157 -13.80 12.93 0.74
C HIS A 157 -14.65 11.73 0.29
N ALA A 158 -15.96 11.89 0.24
CA ALA A 158 -16.83 10.90 -0.38
C ALA A 158 -16.31 10.50 -1.77
N ASP A 159 -15.77 11.47 -2.51
CA ASP A 159 -15.16 11.28 -3.83
C ASP A 159 -13.93 10.36 -3.80
N ASP A 160 -13.12 10.38 -2.72
CA ASP A 160 -11.95 9.49 -2.59
C ASP A 160 -12.38 8.05 -2.31
N ILE A 161 -13.46 7.89 -1.52
CA ILE A 161 -14.08 6.59 -1.25
C ILE A 161 -14.70 6.04 -2.54
N GLU A 162 -15.43 6.87 -3.26
CA GLU A 162 -16.02 6.55 -4.58
C GLU A 162 -14.94 6.12 -5.57
N ARG A 163 -13.85 6.89 -5.68
CA ARG A 163 -12.69 6.56 -6.53
C ARG A 163 -12.05 5.23 -6.14
N ALA A 164 -11.92 4.94 -4.85
CA ALA A 164 -11.43 3.66 -4.38
C ALA A 164 -12.38 2.50 -4.76
N LEU A 165 -13.69 2.70 -4.68
CA LEU A 165 -14.69 1.72 -5.11
C LEU A 165 -14.66 1.50 -6.62
N GLN A 166 -14.60 2.57 -7.41
CA GLN A 166 -14.53 2.51 -8.88
C GLN A 166 -13.26 1.79 -9.37
N SER A 167 -12.14 1.97 -8.65
CA SER A 167 -10.91 1.23 -8.91
C SER A 167 -10.97 -0.24 -8.47
N GLY A 168 -12.06 -0.68 -7.83
CA GLY A 168 -12.25 -2.03 -7.29
C GLY A 168 -11.52 -2.27 -5.96
N ASN A 169 -11.06 -1.21 -5.29
CA ASN A 169 -10.34 -1.32 -4.02
C ASN A 169 -11.28 -1.14 -2.82
N ARG A 170 -12.07 -2.18 -2.54
CA ARG A 170 -12.99 -2.18 -1.38
C ARG A 170 -12.29 -1.97 -0.04
N TYR A 171 -11.06 -2.44 0.11
CA TYR A 171 -10.31 -2.28 1.35
C TYR A 171 -9.93 -0.81 1.60
N ALA A 172 -9.41 -0.11 0.59
CA ALA A 172 -9.12 1.33 0.70
C ALA A 172 -10.39 2.16 0.96
N ALA A 173 -11.50 1.82 0.29
CA ALA A 173 -12.80 2.46 0.52
C ALA A 173 -13.30 2.23 1.97
N GLN A 174 -13.14 1.03 2.52
CA GLN A 174 -13.50 0.73 3.90
C GLN A 174 -12.65 1.52 4.90
N VAL A 175 -11.32 1.56 4.72
CA VAL A 175 -10.41 2.33 5.58
C VAL A 175 -10.75 3.83 5.51
N GLY A 176 -11.02 4.35 4.31
CA GLY A 176 -11.47 5.73 4.11
C GLY A 176 -12.80 6.01 4.80
N GLY A 177 -13.77 5.11 4.67
CA GLY A 177 -15.07 5.20 5.32
C GLY A 177 -14.97 5.23 6.85
N GLN A 178 -14.15 4.38 7.45
CA GLN A 178 -13.91 4.38 8.90
C GLN A 178 -13.27 5.69 9.38
N ALA A 179 -12.33 6.26 8.60
CA ALA A 179 -11.73 7.54 8.91
C ALA A 179 -12.74 8.70 8.85
N VAL A 180 -13.84 8.55 8.10
CA VAL A 180 -14.94 9.52 8.01
C VAL A 180 -15.99 9.29 9.13
N LEU A 181 -16.36 8.03 9.37
CA LEU A 181 -17.42 7.66 10.33
C LEU A 181 -16.97 7.72 11.79
N GLY A 182 -15.70 7.49 12.10
CA GLY A 182 -15.16 7.53 13.46
C GLY A 182 -15.18 8.91 14.14
N ARG A 183 -15.96 9.87 13.61
CA ARG A 183 -16.14 11.25 14.11
C ARG A 183 -17.59 11.61 14.40
N GLN A 184 -18.50 10.64 14.37
CA GLN A 184 -19.85 10.81 14.88
C GLN A 184 -19.89 10.43 16.36
#